data_6577cb40a2805bda1b52d256188f2c0c
#
_entry.id   6577cb40a2805bda1b52d256188f2c0c
#
_cell.length_a   1.000
_cell.length_b   1.000
_cell.length_c   1.000
_cell.angle_alpha   90.00
_cell.angle_beta   90.00
_cell.angle_gamma   90.00
#
_symmetry.space_group_name_H-M   'P 1'
#
loop_
_entity.id
_entity.type
_entity.pdbx_description
1 polymer ?
#
loop_
_entity_poly.entity_id
_entity_poly.type
_entity_poly.pdbx_seq_one_letter_code
_entity_poly.pdbx_strand_id
1 'polypeptide(L)'
;MNLLADTCFWISLCDSSELDSVEAKAIMEKILDSGNHKIMVPHPVLYETLCSKMVKKPTHVTLLTKYFNQVEKVSDEAYIDEAFRLVEQQAAMQKGTASMVDILIMLAADDPKNNVKGIITRNGRDFASFCRDKQLAMIDTQDSLSAI
;
A
#
# COMPACT_ATOMS: atom_id res chain seq x y z
N MET A 1 5.04 -14.66 -2.21
CA MET A 1 4.89 -13.59 -3.23
C MET A 1 5.08 -12.23 -2.58
N ASN A 2 5.53 -11.23 -3.36
CA ASN A 2 5.72 -9.87 -2.87
C ASN A 2 4.42 -9.08 -3.00
N LEU A 3 4.01 -8.42 -1.92
CA LEU A 3 2.79 -7.62 -1.85
C LEU A 3 3.17 -6.20 -1.44
N LEU A 4 2.71 -5.19 -2.19
CA LEU A 4 2.82 -3.80 -1.77
C LEU A 4 1.61 -3.43 -0.91
N ALA A 5 1.85 -2.75 0.20
CA ALA A 5 0.79 -2.29 1.08
C ALA A 5 0.68 -0.77 1.04
N ASP A 6 -0.55 -0.29 0.79
CA ASP A 6 -0.93 1.12 0.74
C ASP A 6 -1.04 1.73 2.14
N THR A 7 -1.00 3.05 2.24
CA THR A 7 -1.12 3.83 3.47
C THR A 7 -2.35 3.46 4.31
N CYS A 8 -3.49 3.28 3.66
CA CYS A 8 -4.74 2.92 4.34
C CYS A 8 -4.64 1.61 5.11
N PHE A 9 -3.95 0.59 4.55
CA PHE A 9 -3.72 -0.68 5.23
C PHE A 9 -2.92 -0.50 6.52
N TRP A 10 -1.84 0.29 6.49
CA TRP A 10 -1.00 0.52 7.67
C TRP A 10 -1.74 1.28 8.77
N ILE A 11 -2.58 2.24 8.39
CA ILE A 11 -3.45 2.96 9.34
C ILE A 11 -4.43 1.98 10.00
N SER A 12 -5.13 1.17 9.20
CA SER A 12 -6.10 0.18 9.70
C SER A 12 -5.44 -0.88 10.58
N LEU A 13 -4.22 -1.29 10.24
CA LEU A 13 -3.45 -2.26 11.04
C LEU A 13 -3.11 -1.74 12.44
N CYS A 14 -2.81 -0.46 12.57
CA CYS A 14 -2.31 0.14 13.80
C CYS A 14 -3.38 0.87 14.62
N ASP A 15 -4.47 1.35 14.01
CA ASP A 15 -5.55 2.08 14.68
C ASP A 15 -6.80 1.20 14.79
N SER A 16 -7.07 0.67 15.98
CA SER A 16 -8.24 -0.17 16.25
C SER A 16 -9.59 0.55 16.13
N SER A 17 -9.60 1.86 15.95
CA SER A 17 -10.82 2.63 15.66
C SER A 17 -11.21 2.63 14.19
N GLU A 18 -10.33 2.17 13.29
CA GLU A 18 -10.66 2.00 11.88
C GLU A 18 -11.59 0.79 11.69
N LEU A 19 -12.56 0.94 10.79
CA LEU A 19 -13.62 -0.06 10.59
C LEU A 19 -13.08 -1.43 10.15
N ASP A 20 -12.01 -1.44 9.37
CA ASP A 20 -11.37 -2.62 8.81
C ASP A 20 -10.10 -3.06 9.58
N SER A 21 -9.94 -2.59 10.82
CA SER A 21 -8.76 -2.91 11.65
C SER A 21 -8.63 -4.41 11.94
N VAL A 22 -9.75 -5.12 12.11
CA VAL A 22 -9.76 -6.57 12.36
C VAL A 22 -9.28 -7.33 11.14
N GLU A 23 -9.78 -6.97 9.97
CA GLU A 23 -9.42 -7.54 8.68
C GLU A 23 -7.94 -7.28 8.36
N ALA A 24 -7.47 -6.05 8.56
CA ALA A 24 -6.06 -5.69 8.34
C ALA A 24 -5.11 -6.52 9.21
N LYS A 25 -5.46 -6.75 10.48
CA LYS A 25 -4.68 -7.61 11.39
C LYS A 25 -4.68 -9.06 10.93
N ALA A 26 -5.85 -9.60 10.55
CA ALA A 26 -5.97 -10.97 10.08
C ALA A 26 -5.17 -11.20 8.78
N ILE A 27 -5.17 -10.23 7.85
CA ILE A 27 -4.34 -10.26 6.65
C ILE A 27 -2.86 -10.30 7.02
N MET A 28 -2.42 -9.40 7.92
CA MET A 28 -1.02 -9.34 8.35
C MET A 28 -0.57 -10.64 9.02
N GLU A 29 -1.35 -11.19 9.93
CA GLU A 29 -1.09 -12.47 10.58
C GLU A 29 -0.96 -13.60 9.55
N LYS A 30 -1.90 -13.71 8.63
CA LYS A 30 -1.88 -14.73 7.58
C LYS A 30 -0.64 -14.64 6.69
N ILE A 31 -0.19 -13.42 6.37
CA ILE A 31 1.02 -13.19 5.58
C ILE A 31 2.26 -13.61 6.37
N LEU A 32 2.37 -13.23 7.63
CA LEU A 32 3.50 -13.58 8.49
C LEU A 32 3.59 -15.10 8.72
N ASP A 33 2.45 -15.74 8.97
CA ASP A 33 2.39 -17.17 9.25
C ASP A 33 2.67 -18.04 8.02
N SER A 34 2.32 -17.55 6.83
CA SER A 34 2.49 -18.32 5.60
C SER A 34 3.95 -18.60 5.24
N GLY A 35 4.88 -17.72 5.65
CA GLY A 35 6.29 -17.77 5.25
C GLY A 35 6.56 -17.58 3.75
N ASN A 36 5.49 -17.60 2.94
CA ASN A 36 5.56 -17.53 1.47
C ASN A 36 5.28 -16.15 0.89
N HIS A 37 4.84 -15.23 1.75
CA HIS A 37 4.49 -13.87 1.37
C HIS A 37 5.42 -12.86 2.04
N LYS A 38 5.78 -11.81 1.33
CA LYS A 38 6.51 -10.66 1.86
C LYS A 38 5.69 -9.40 1.62
N ILE A 39 5.59 -8.57 2.64
CA ILE A 39 5.06 -7.23 2.49
C ILE A 39 6.21 -6.28 2.19
N MET A 40 5.97 -5.41 1.23
CA MET A 40 6.86 -4.32 0.85
C MET A 40 6.15 -3.00 1.07
N VAL A 41 6.89 -2.00 1.53
CA VAL A 41 6.34 -0.67 1.75
C VAL A 41 7.14 0.36 0.95
N PRO A 42 6.51 1.09 0.02
CA PRO A 42 7.15 2.20 -0.69
C PRO A 42 7.45 3.35 0.28
N HIS A 43 8.56 4.05 0.08
CA HIS A 43 8.92 5.21 0.90
C HIS A 43 7.82 6.27 1.00
N PRO A 44 7.08 6.62 -0.08
CA PRO A 44 5.97 7.57 0.02
C PRO A 44 4.90 7.14 1.02
N VAL A 45 4.60 5.84 1.08
CA VAL A 45 3.65 5.27 2.06
C VAL A 45 4.15 5.47 3.50
N LEU A 46 5.46 5.31 3.75
CA LEU A 46 6.06 5.60 5.06
C LEU A 46 5.82 7.06 5.45
N TYR A 47 6.11 7.98 4.55
CA TYR A 47 5.98 9.42 4.83
C TYR A 47 4.51 9.79 5.03
N GLU A 48 3.61 9.34 4.19
CA GLU A 48 2.19 9.63 4.27
C GLU A 48 1.58 9.09 5.57
N THR A 49 1.92 7.85 5.95
CA THR A 49 1.47 7.24 7.19
C THR A 49 1.95 8.03 8.41
N LEU A 50 3.23 8.44 8.43
CA LEU A 50 3.81 9.23 9.51
C LEU A 50 3.36 10.69 9.52
N CYS A 51 2.83 11.22 8.41
CA CYS A 51 2.19 12.55 8.36
C CYS A 51 0.70 12.50 8.75
N SER A 52 0.14 11.33 8.98
CA SER A 52 -1.26 11.15 9.35
C SER A 52 -1.53 11.46 10.84
N LYS A 53 -2.82 11.40 11.22
CA LYS A 53 -3.26 11.50 12.63
C LYS A 53 -2.60 10.48 13.58
N MET A 54 -2.03 9.42 13.01
CA MET A 54 -1.38 8.33 13.77
C MET A 54 -0.24 8.80 14.67
N VAL A 55 0.54 9.79 14.23
CA VAL A 55 1.68 10.31 15.02
C VAL A 55 1.27 10.99 16.33
N LYS A 56 -0.02 11.34 16.47
CA LYS A 56 -0.57 11.92 17.68
C LYS A 56 -0.72 10.89 18.82
N LYS A 57 -0.63 9.61 18.52
CA LYS A 57 -0.75 8.53 19.50
C LYS A 57 0.56 7.71 19.53
N PRO A 58 1.39 7.85 20.58
CA PRO A 58 2.69 7.17 20.67
C PRO A 58 2.61 5.66 20.52
N THR A 59 1.53 5.03 21.01
CA THR A 59 1.32 3.59 20.86
C THR A 59 1.18 3.14 19.40
N HIS A 60 0.53 3.94 18.57
CA HIS A 60 0.38 3.67 17.13
C HIS A 60 1.72 3.79 16.41
N VAL A 61 2.51 4.81 16.73
CA VAL A 61 3.85 5.00 16.16
C VAL A 61 4.76 3.83 16.54
N THR A 62 4.74 3.40 17.81
CA THR A 62 5.53 2.26 18.28
C THR A 62 5.16 0.98 17.51
N LEU A 63 3.86 0.72 17.34
CA LEU A 63 3.37 -0.45 16.61
C LEU A 63 3.75 -0.39 15.13
N LEU A 64 3.56 0.75 14.49
CA LEU A 64 3.92 0.99 13.11
C LEU A 64 5.42 0.77 12.88
N THR A 65 6.27 1.33 13.75
CA THR A 65 7.72 1.16 13.68
C THR A 65 8.12 -0.31 13.80
N LYS A 66 7.45 -1.05 14.69
CA LYS A 66 7.67 -2.50 14.83
C LYS A 66 7.41 -3.24 13.50
N TYR A 67 6.28 -2.94 12.84
CA TYR A 67 5.98 -3.55 11.54
C TYR A 67 6.95 -3.11 10.44
N PHE A 68 7.24 -1.82 10.36
CA PHE A 68 8.16 -1.29 9.34
C PHE A 68 9.58 -1.82 9.45
N ASN A 69 10.00 -2.27 10.64
CA ASN A 69 11.29 -2.94 10.81
C ASN A 69 11.29 -4.40 10.33
N GLN A 70 10.13 -4.98 10.09
CA GLN A 70 9.98 -6.37 9.64
C GLN A 70 9.70 -6.51 8.14
N VAL A 71 9.40 -5.40 7.45
CA VAL A 71 9.03 -5.40 6.05
C VAL A 71 10.11 -4.76 5.17
N GLU A 72 10.13 -5.14 3.91
CA GLU A 72 11.04 -4.58 2.92
C GLU A 72 10.59 -3.18 2.51
N LYS A 73 11.53 -2.24 2.45
CA LYS A 73 11.28 -0.88 2.00
C LYS A 73 11.69 -0.71 0.55
N VAL A 74 10.80 -0.11 -0.25
CA VAL A 74 11.05 0.17 -1.67
C VAL A 74 11.29 1.65 -1.85
N SER A 75 12.47 2.00 -2.40
CA SER A 75 12.77 3.39 -2.76
C SER A 75 11.91 3.86 -3.92
N ASP A 76 11.42 5.07 -3.84
CA ASP A 76 10.66 5.76 -4.88
C ASP A 76 11.54 6.60 -5.84
N GLU A 77 12.83 6.71 -5.55
CA GLU A 77 13.76 7.58 -6.27
C GLU A 77 13.74 7.35 -7.79
N ALA A 78 13.63 6.09 -8.21
CA ALA A 78 13.58 5.75 -9.63
C ALA A 78 12.26 6.11 -10.32
N TYR A 79 11.20 6.43 -9.56
CA TYR A 79 9.84 6.61 -10.07
C TYR A 79 9.34 8.05 -9.97
N ILE A 80 10.01 8.92 -9.22
CA ILE A 80 9.51 10.27 -8.89
C ILE A 80 9.23 11.09 -10.15
N ASP A 81 10.17 11.15 -11.10
CA ASP A 81 10.03 11.95 -12.30
C ASP A 81 8.87 11.47 -13.18
N GLU A 82 8.75 10.17 -13.34
CA GLU A 82 7.65 9.58 -14.12
C GLU A 82 6.30 9.76 -13.41
N ALA A 83 6.24 9.61 -12.10
CA ALA A 83 5.03 9.85 -11.31
C ALA A 83 4.58 11.31 -11.48
N PHE A 84 5.50 12.25 -11.40
CA PHE A 84 5.19 13.66 -11.58
C PHE A 84 4.63 13.95 -12.98
N ARG A 85 5.27 13.41 -14.02
CA ARG A 85 4.79 13.51 -15.39
C ARG A 85 3.38 12.96 -15.58
N LEU A 86 3.07 11.83 -14.95
CA LEU A 86 1.73 11.21 -15.02
C LEU A 86 0.68 12.05 -14.28
N VAL A 87 1.01 12.65 -13.14
CA VAL A 87 0.11 13.59 -12.44
C VAL A 87 -0.22 14.78 -13.33
N GLU A 88 0.78 15.40 -13.94
CA GLU A 88 0.59 16.53 -14.85
C GLU A 88 -0.29 16.14 -16.05
N GLN A 89 -0.04 14.98 -16.64
CA GLN A 89 -0.82 14.47 -17.77
C GLN A 89 -2.29 14.24 -17.39
N GLN A 90 -2.54 13.65 -16.23
CA GLN A 90 -3.90 13.43 -15.73
C GLN A 90 -4.63 14.75 -15.47
N ALA A 91 -3.94 15.72 -14.88
CA ALA A 91 -4.49 17.06 -14.65
C ALA A 91 -4.87 17.74 -15.97
N ALA A 92 -4.01 17.68 -16.98
CA ALA A 92 -4.27 18.25 -18.30
C ALA A 92 -5.47 17.58 -19.00
N MET A 93 -5.67 16.28 -18.78
CA MET A 93 -6.79 15.52 -19.37
C MET A 93 -8.08 15.63 -18.55
N GLN A 94 -8.09 16.35 -17.44
CA GLN A 94 -9.20 16.41 -16.47
C GLN A 94 -9.71 15.02 -16.02
N LYS A 95 -8.82 14.04 -16.00
CA LYS A 95 -9.10 12.64 -15.65
C LYS A 95 -8.40 12.21 -14.35
N GLY A 96 -7.81 13.15 -13.63
CA GLY A 96 -7.02 12.83 -12.45
C GLY A 96 -7.86 12.45 -11.25
N THR A 97 -7.68 11.23 -10.77
CA THR A 97 -8.22 10.76 -9.49
C THR A 97 -7.14 10.10 -8.63
N ALA A 98 -6.08 9.58 -9.25
CA ALA A 98 -4.98 8.97 -8.52
C ALA A 98 -4.05 10.03 -7.92
N SER A 99 -3.75 9.90 -6.63
CA SER A 99 -2.75 10.73 -5.97
C SER A 99 -1.33 10.39 -6.47
N MET A 100 -0.37 11.27 -6.21
CA MET A 100 1.02 10.97 -6.53
C MET A 100 1.52 9.71 -5.81
N VAL A 101 1.06 9.47 -4.58
CA VAL A 101 1.41 8.26 -3.82
C VAL A 101 0.85 7.02 -4.48
N ASP A 102 -0.41 7.04 -4.94
CA ASP A 102 -0.99 5.91 -5.68
C ASP A 102 -0.21 5.59 -6.95
N ILE A 103 0.18 6.62 -7.70
CA ILE A 103 0.98 6.47 -8.92
C ILE A 103 2.36 5.89 -8.59
N LEU A 104 3.01 6.32 -7.52
CA LEU A 104 4.29 5.77 -7.08
C LEU A 104 4.16 4.30 -6.67
N ILE A 105 3.07 3.92 -5.99
CA ILE A 105 2.76 2.53 -5.67
C ILE A 105 2.59 1.71 -6.97
N MET A 106 1.84 2.22 -7.95
CA MET A 106 1.61 1.54 -9.23
C MET A 106 2.92 1.36 -10.01
N LEU A 107 3.77 2.39 -10.08
CA LEU A 107 5.07 2.30 -10.76
C LEU A 107 6.00 1.31 -10.06
N ALA A 108 6.04 1.32 -8.74
CA ALA A 108 6.82 0.33 -7.97
C ALA A 108 6.29 -1.09 -8.15
N ALA A 109 4.96 -1.26 -8.30
CA ALA A 109 4.34 -2.55 -8.56
C ALA A 109 4.61 -3.07 -9.97
N ASP A 110 4.72 -2.18 -10.95
CA ASP A 110 4.99 -2.52 -12.36
C ASP A 110 6.47 -2.79 -12.64
N ASP A 111 7.38 -2.37 -11.77
CA ASP A 111 8.80 -2.63 -11.93
C ASP A 111 9.12 -4.11 -11.72
N PRO A 112 9.61 -4.83 -12.75
CA PRO A 112 9.96 -6.25 -12.64
C PRO A 112 10.97 -6.56 -11.54
N LYS A 113 11.82 -5.61 -11.15
CA LYS A 113 12.82 -5.78 -10.08
C LYS A 113 12.16 -6.07 -8.74
N ASN A 114 11.00 -5.49 -8.48
CA ASN A 114 10.27 -5.67 -7.23
C ASN A 114 9.48 -6.99 -7.21
N ASN A 115 9.25 -7.60 -8.38
CA ASN A 115 8.51 -8.85 -8.53
C ASN A 115 7.20 -8.88 -7.72
N VAL A 116 6.47 -7.76 -7.73
CA VAL A 116 5.20 -7.60 -7.02
C VAL A 116 4.14 -8.47 -7.65
N LYS A 117 3.32 -9.10 -6.83
CA LYS A 117 2.22 -9.97 -7.26
C LYS A 117 0.85 -9.48 -6.77
N GLY A 118 0.82 -8.45 -5.95
CA GLY A 118 -0.44 -7.87 -5.49
C GLY A 118 -0.27 -6.60 -4.68
N ILE A 119 -1.38 -5.90 -4.50
CA ILE A 119 -1.51 -4.67 -3.72
C ILE A 119 -2.53 -4.90 -2.60
N ILE A 120 -2.18 -4.50 -1.38
CA ILE A 120 -3.06 -4.49 -0.22
C ILE A 120 -3.52 -3.06 0.03
N THR A 121 -4.82 -2.82 0.00
CA THR A 121 -5.40 -1.49 0.19
C THR A 121 -6.78 -1.58 0.84
N ARG A 122 -7.27 -0.49 1.40
CA ARG A 122 -8.68 -0.30 1.77
C ARG A 122 -9.47 0.39 0.66
N ASN A 123 -8.79 0.95 -0.32
CA ASN A 123 -9.40 1.71 -1.40
C ASN A 123 -9.18 1.00 -2.75
N GLY A 124 -9.74 -0.21 -2.85
CA GLY A 124 -9.58 -1.06 -4.03
C GLY A 124 -9.97 -0.38 -5.33
N ARG A 125 -10.92 0.57 -5.30
CA ARG A 125 -11.35 1.32 -6.49
C ARG A 125 -10.21 2.00 -7.23
N ASP A 126 -9.25 2.56 -6.50
CA ASP A 126 -8.16 3.34 -7.10
C ASP A 126 -7.15 2.45 -7.81
N PHE A 127 -7.04 1.18 -7.39
CA PHE A 127 -6.10 0.21 -7.94
C PHE A 127 -6.74 -0.85 -8.86
N ALA A 128 -8.08 -0.95 -8.90
CA ALA A 128 -8.78 -2.05 -9.58
C ALA A 128 -8.43 -2.18 -11.06
N SER A 129 -8.42 -1.07 -11.80
CA SER A 129 -8.05 -1.09 -13.23
C SER A 129 -6.60 -1.50 -13.41
N PHE A 130 -5.70 -0.90 -12.66
CA PHE A 130 -4.27 -1.19 -12.73
C PHE A 130 -3.98 -2.66 -12.39
N CYS A 131 -4.52 -3.18 -11.28
CA CYS A 131 -4.32 -4.59 -10.90
C CYS A 131 -4.83 -5.55 -11.96
N ARG A 132 -6.02 -5.28 -12.53
CA ARG A 132 -6.57 -6.09 -13.62
C ARG A 132 -5.67 -6.08 -14.85
N ASP A 133 -5.23 -4.90 -15.29
CA ASP A 133 -4.43 -4.73 -16.51
C ASP A 133 -3.04 -5.35 -16.37
N LYS A 134 -2.47 -5.36 -15.15
CA LYS A 134 -1.16 -5.94 -14.82
C LYS A 134 -1.25 -7.37 -14.28
N GLN A 135 -2.45 -7.94 -14.16
CA GLN A 135 -2.70 -9.28 -13.61
C GLN A 135 -2.14 -9.44 -12.19
N LEU A 136 -2.27 -8.40 -11.38
CA LEU A 136 -1.89 -8.39 -9.97
C LEU A 136 -3.09 -8.76 -9.10
N ALA A 137 -2.83 -9.44 -7.99
CA ALA A 137 -3.85 -9.64 -6.96
C ALA A 137 -4.19 -8.30 -6.29
N MET A 138 -5.46 -8.05 -6.05
CA MET A 138 -5.92 -6.94 -5.25
C MET A 138 -6.53 -7.50 -3.96
N ILE A 139 -5.96 -7.09 -2.83
CA ILE A 139 -6.41 -7.49 -1.49
C ILE A 139 -7.03 -6.26 -0.85
N ASP A 140 -8.36 -6.16 -0.95
CA ASP A 140 -9.11 -5.07 -0.35
C ASP A 140 -9.54 -5.47 1.07
N THR A 141 -9.14 -4.66 2.06
CA THR A 141 -9.49 -4.91 3.46
C THR A 141 -10.99 -4.77 3.74
N GLN A 142 -11.75 -4.15 2.85
CA GLN A 142 -13.21 -4.03 2.96
C GLN A 142 -13.97 -5.23 2.37
N ASP A 143 -13.37 -5.96 1.41
CA ASP A 143 -14.07 -7.01 0.66
C ASP A 143 -13.88 -8.43 1.20
N SER A 144 -13.24 -8.60 2.35
CA SER A 144 -13.07 -9.86 3.04
C SER A 144 -11.87 -10.77 2.67
N LEU A 145 -11.49 -11.55 3.65
CA LEU A 145 -10.43 -12.57 3.74
C LEU A 145 -10.47 -13.69 2.67
N SER A 146 -11.36 -13.66 1.70
CA SER A 146 -11.54 -14.74 0.72
C SER A 146 -10.52 -14.73 -0.44
N ALA A 147 -9.71 -13.68 -0.54
CA ALA A 147 -8.79 -13.49 -1.67
C ALA A 147 -7.32 -13.92 -1.42
N ILE A 148 -7.01 -14.45 -0.23
CA ILE A 148 -5.64 -14.90 0.12
C ILE A 148 -5.58 -16.40 0.34
#